data_989a5a1c05777797b765106324a2c125
#
_entry.id   989a5a1c05777797b765106324a2c125
#
_cell.length_a   1.000
_cell.length_b   1.000
_cell.length_c   1.000
_cell.angle_alpha   90.00
_cell.angle_beta   90.00
_cell.angle_gamma   90.00
#
_symmetry.space_group_name_H-M   'P 1'
#
loop_
_entity.id
_entity.type
_entity.pdbx_description
1 polymer ?
#
loop_
_entity_poly.entity_id
_entity_poly.type
_entity_poly.pdbx_seq_one_letter_code
_entity_poly.pdbx_strand_id
1 'polypeptide(L)'
;MSIATVWLLAQKELRDALRNRWFLLYTVAFVALALGLSYLALAGAGMAGFAGFGRTAASLINLVLLIVPLMGLTVGAQSLAGEHERGTLSYLLAQPAGRAEIFLGKFIGLALSLLAALALGFGISGLVMAASEGGPADPAAYLQLAWLAWLLSLTMLSVGLLISALSRRASVAVGVGLFFWLVFVFLGDLGMMGTVMVMRVPADALFWIALANPLQVFKMAAILDIRATLDVLGPAGIYAIQRHGDWLGLLFPAVLAVWVLSPALVAYGRFAARGDF
;
A
#
# COMPACT_ATOMS: atom_id res chain seq x y z
N MET A 1 26.98 -3.64 -11.64
CA MET A 1 26.05 -3.50 -10.49
C MET A 1 26.45 -4.50 -9.43
N SER A 2 26.83 -4.02 -8.24
CA SER A 2 27.23 -4.89 -7.11
C SER A 2 26.03 -5.13 -6.20
N ILE A 3 25.63 -6.40 -6.05
CA ILE A 3 24.54 -6.79 -5.15
C ILE A 3 24.88 -6.42 -3.70
N ALA A 4 26.17 -6.51 -3.32
CA ALA A 4 26.64 -6.14 -1.99
C ALA A 4 26.39 -4.65 -1.69
N THR A 5 26.65 -3.75 -2.64
CA THR A 5 26.39 -2.31 -2.51
C THR A 5 24.91 -2.03 -2.36
N VAL A 6 24.06 -2.65 -3.17
CA VAL A 6 22.60 -2.52 -3.07
C VAL A 6 22.10 -2.96 -1.70
N TRP A 7 22.60 -4.08 -1.18
CA TRP A 7 22.21 -4.60 0.13
C TRP A 7 22.66 -3.71 1.29
N LEU A 8 23.88 -3.18 1.25
CA LEU A 8 24.37 -2.23 2.25
C LEU A 8 23.52 -0.94 2.30
N LEU A 9 23.16 -0.43 1.11
CA LEU A 9 22.27 0.73 1.02
C LEU A 9 20.87 0.40 1.53
N ALA A 10 20.33 -0.78 1.21
CA ALA A 10 19.03 -1.23 1.69
C ALA A 10 19.01 -1.36 3.23
N GLN A 11 20.05 -1.90 3.85
CA GLN A 11 20.17 -1.97 5.30
C GLN A 11 20.23 -0.58 5.96
N LYS A 12 20.94 0.36 5.34
CA LYS A 12 20.97 1.75 5.80
C LYS A 12 19.57 2.35 5.76
N GLU A 13 18.88 2.28 4.63
CA GLU A 13 17.53 2.85 4.46
C GLU A 13 16.52 2.20 5.41
N LEU A 14 16.58 0.88 5.59
CA LEU A 14 15.74 0.17 6.57
C LEU A 14 15.93 0.71 7.98
N ARG A 15 17.20 0.88 8.40
CA ARG A 15 17.52 1.42 9.73
C ARG A 15 17.06 2.86 9.89
N ASP A 16 17.25 3.69 8.87
CA ASP A 16 16.85 5.08 8.87
C ASP A 16 15.32 5.23 8.91
N ALA A 17 14.58 4.40 8.15
CA ALA A 17 13.12 4.35 8.19
C ALA A 17 12.59 3.94 9.58
N LEU A 18 13.15 2.90 10.19
CA LEU A 18 12.75 2.44 11.52
C LEU A 18 13.04 3.46 12.64
N ARG A 19 13.88 4.45 12.39
CA ARG A 19 14.17 5.57 13.32
C ARG A 19 13.36 6.83 12.99
N ASN A 20 12.65 6.87 11.89
CA ASN A 20 11.84 8.01 11.49
C ASN A 20 10.58 8.08 12.37
N ARG A 21 10.39 9.25 13.03
CA ARG A 21 9.26 9.47 13.96
C ARG A 21 7.91 9.30 13.30
N TRP A 22 7.76 9.77 12.06
CA TRP A 22 6.51 9.62 11.30
C TRP A 22 6.23 8.17 10.93
N PHE A 23 7.26 7.43 10.51
CA PHE A 23 7.13 6.01 10.23
C PHE A 23 6.72 5.22 11.47
N LEU A 24 7.38 5.48 12.62
CA LEU A 24 7.03 4.86 13.90
C LEU A 24 5.60 5.18 14.33
N LEU A 25 5.17 6.45 14.17
CA LEU A 25 3.81 6.86 14.51
C LEU A 25 2.77 6.09 13.68
N TYR A 26 2.95 6.00 12.37
CA TYR A 26 2.06 5.22 11.52
C TYR A 26 2.08 3.73 11.87
N THR A 27 3.25 3.16 12.14
CA THR A 27 3.39 1.75 12.54
C THR A 27 2.65 1.48 13.85
N VAL A 28 2.85 2.30 14.86
CA VAL A 28 2.17 2.18 16.16
C VAL A 28 0.66 2.36 15.99
N ALA A 29 0.22 3.36 15.22
CA ALA A 29 -1.19 3.57 14.94
C ALA A 29 -1.81 2.36 14.22
N PHE A 30 -1.12 1.80 13.21
CA PHE A 30 -1.58 0.62 12.49
C PHE A 30 -1.71 -0.59 13.41
N VAL A 31 -0.68 -0.89 14.22
CA VAL A 31 -0.68 -1.99 15.18
C VAL A 31 -1.79 -1.83 16.22
N ALA A 32 -1.91 -0.64 16.82
CA ALA A 32 -2.92 -0.36 17.84
C ALA A 32 -4.35 -0.51 17.31
N LEU A 33 -4.61 0.02 16.10
CA LEU A 33 -5.93 -0.07 15.48
C LEU A 33 -6.22 -1.49 14.99
N ALA A 34 -5.25 -2.21 14.43
CA ALA A 34 -5.42 -3.60 14.03
C ALA A 34 -5.75 -4.49 15.25
N LEU A 35 -5.04 -4.29 16.37
CA LEU A 35 -5.34 -4.96 17.63
C LEU A 35 -6.72 -4.59 18.17
N GLY A 36 -7.05 -3.31 18.19
CA GLY A 36 -8.34 -2.82 18.66
C GLY A 36 -9.50 -3.43 17.87
N LEU A 37 -9.38 -3.46 16.53
CA LEU A 37 -10.39 -4.08 15.66
C LEU A 37 -10.50 -5.59 15.90
N SER A 38 -9.36 -6.29 16.05
CA SER A 38 -9.35 -7.72 16.35
C SER A 38 -10.01 -8.02 17.70
N TYR A 39 -9.71 -7.22 18.73
CA TYR A 39 -10.33 -7.35 20.05
C TYR A 39 -11.85 -7.09 20.02
N LEU A 40 -12.29 -6.02 19.34
CA LEU A 40 -13.72 -5.72 19.18
C LEU A 40 -14.46 -6.83 18.43
N ALA A 41 -13.81 -7.44 17.45
CA ALA A 41 -14.38 -8.57 16.72
C ALA A 41 -14.59 -9.80 17.62
N LEU A 42 -13.62 -10.09 18.49
CA LEU A 42 -13.73 -11.16 19.47
C LEU A 42 -14.81 -10.88 20.52
N ALA A 43 -14.87 -9.66 21.04
CA ALA A 43 -15.89 -9.25 22.01
C ALA A 43 -17.31 -9.30 21.42
N GLY A 44 -17.48 -9.03 20.11
CA GLY A 44 -18.74 -9.11 19.40
C GLY A 44 -19.16 -10.51 18.95
N ALA A 45 -18.23 -11.47 18.89
CA ALA A 45 -18.50 -12.83 18.42
C ALA A 45 -19.45 -13.63 19.33
N GLY A 46 -19.55 -13.27 20.61
CA GLY A 46 -20.47 -13.90 21.56
C GLY A 46 -21.95 -13.64 21.29
N MET A 47 -22.31 -12.69 20.44
CA MET A 47 -23.71 -12.33 20.14
C MET A 47 -24.20 -12.65 18.72
N ALA A 48 -23.34 -13.05 17.78
CA ALA A 48 -23.74 -13.10 16.36
C ALA A 48 -22.98 -14.13 15.51
N GLY A 49 -22.62 -15.29 16.00
CA GLY A 49 -22.18 -16.42 15.19
C GLY A 49 -21.25 -16.07 13.99
N PHE A 50 -21.40 -16.74 12.88
CA PHE A 50 -20.60 -16.63 11.65
C PHE A 50 -20.43 -15.20 11.03
N ALA A 51 -21.18 -14.20 11.46
CA ALA A 51 -21.09 -12.82 10.98
C ALA A 51 -19.81 -12.07 11.45
N GLY A 52 -19.05 -12.62 12.40
CA GLY A 52 -17.90 -11.96 13.02
C GLY A 52 -16.72 -11.77 12.05
N PHE A 53 -16.33 -12.81 11.32
CA PHE A 53 -15.13 -12.78 10.47
C PHE A 53 -15.23 -11.81 9.29
N GLY A 54 -16.35 -11.81 8.57
CA GLY A 54 -16.57 -10.88 7.45
C GLY A 54 -16.52 -9.40 7.89
N ARG A 55 -17.05 -9.09 9.08
CA ARG A 55 -17.02 -7.74 9.64
C ARG A 55 -15.61 -7.32 10.04
N THR A 56 -14.85 -8.22 10.66
CA THR A 56 -13.44 -7.96 11.04
C THR A 56 -12.59 -7.73 9.80
N ALA A 57 -12.75 -8.58 8.80
CA ALA A 57 -12.02 -8.46 7.54
C ALA A 57 -12.34 -7.15 6.82
N ALA A 58 -13.61 -6.76 6.74
CA ALA A 58 -14.02 -5.46 6.17
C ALA A 58 -13.42 -4.28 6.93
N SER A 59 -13.36 -4.35 8.27
CA SER A 59 -12.73 -3.33 9.10
C SER A 59 -11.22 -3.25 8.89
N LEU A 60 -10.54 -4.39 8.74
CA LEU A 60 -9.11 -4.44 8.43
C LEU A 60 -8.83 -3.90 7.01
N ILE A 61 -9.66 -4.19 6.02
CA ILE A 61 -9.54 -3.61 4.68
C ILE A 61 -9.61 -2.08 4.75
N ASN A 62 -10.58 -1.52 5.46
CA ASN A 62 -10.71 -0.08 5.60
C ASN A 62 -9.53 0.54 6.37
N LEU A 63 -9.02 -0.13 7.40
CA LEU A 63 -7.82 0.28 8.12
C LEU A 63 -6.59 0.31 7.20
N VAL A 64 -6.40 -0.73 6.39
CA VAL A 64 -5.31 -0.80 5.40
C VAL A 64 -5.43 0.33 4.39
N LEU A 65 -6.62 0.57 3.83
CA LEU A 65 -6.87 1.66 2.87
C LEU A 65 -6.58 3.06 3.44
N LEU A 66 -6.76 3.23 4.75
CA LEU A 66 -6.50 4.50 5.41
C LEU A 66 -5.00 4.71 5.71
N ILE A 67 -4.35 3.74 6.36
CA ILE A 67 -3.00 3.93 6.93
C ILE A 67 -1.90 3.52 5.97
N VAL A 68 -2.02 2.39 5.30
CA VAL A 68 -0.94 1.82 4.48
C VAL A 68 -0.52 2.73 3.31
N PRO A 69 -1.46 3.35 2.57
CA PRO A 69 -1.08 4.32 1.54
C PRO A 69 -0.33 5.52 2.09
N LEU A 70 -0.73 6.04 3.25
CA LEU A 70 -0.04 7.16 3.90
C LEU A 70 1.37 6.79 4.33
N MET A 71 1.58 5.58 4.87
CA MET A 71 2.91 5.06 5.19
C MET A 71 3.80 5.02 3.95
N GLY A 72 3.36 4.35 2.89
CA GLY A 72 4.12 4.20 1.66
C GLY A 72 4.46 5.53 1.00
N LEU A 73 3.45 6.40 0.84
CA LEU A 73 3.62 7.73 0.24
C LEU A 73 4.57 8.62 1.04
N THR A 74 4.39 8.70 2.37
CA THR A 74 5.22 9.61 3.20
C THR A 74 6.67 9.17 3.24
N VAL A 75 6.94 7.87 3.37
CA VAL A 75 8.29 7.32 3.37
C VAL A 75 8.95 7.51 2.00
N GLY A 76 8.25 7.21 0.92
CA GLY A 76 8.74 7.42 -0.45
C GLY A 76 8.98 8.89 -0.76
N ALA A 77 8.04 9.77 -0.40
CA ALA A 77 8.13 11.21 -0.65
C ALA A 77 9.31 11.87 0.08
N GLN A 78 9.64 11.42 1.28
CA GLN A 78 10.75 11.95 2.07
C GLN A 78 12.12 11.42 1.62
N SER A 79 12.19 10.30 0.92
CA SER A 79 13.43 9.58 0.64
C SER A 79 14.46 10.43 -0.14
N LEU A 80 14.17 10.77 -1.41
CA LEU A 80 15.10 11.54 -2.25
C LEU A 80 15.02 13.05 -1.96
N ALA A 81 13.82 13.60 -1.80
CA ALA A 81 13.61 15.02 -1.54
C ALA A 81 14.21 15.45 -0.20
N GLY A 82 14.15 14.60 0.83
CA GLY A 82 14.75 14.87 2.12
C GLY A 82 16.28 14.85 2.09
N GLU A 83 16.90 13.99 1.31
CA GLU A 83 18.35 13.98 1.12
C GLU A 83 18.80 15.17 0.29
N HIS A 84 18.01 15.55 -0.71
CA HIS A 84 18.29 16.76 -1.50
C HIS A 84 18.24 18.02 -0.63
N GLU A 85 17.19 18.17 0.18
CA GLU A 85 17.01 19.33 1.09
C GLU A 85 18.16 19.46 2.12
N ARG A 86 18.68 18.33 2.62
CA ARG A 86 19.83 18.29 3.56
C ARG A 86 21.18 18.36 2.88
N GLY A 87 21.26 18.37 1.55
CA GLY A 87 22.51 18.32 0.80
C GLY A 87 23.26 16.97 0.87
N THR A 88 22.67 15.95 1.49
CA THR A 88 23.31 14.63 1.66
C THR A 88 23.29 13.79 0.38
N LEU A 89 22.45 14.14 -0.58
CA LEU A 89 22.36 13.43 -1.86
C LEU A 89 23.65 13.57 -2.68
N SER A 90 24.31 14.74 -2.65
CA SER A 90 25.59 14.95 -3.34
C SER A 90 26.71 14.08 -2.77
N TYR A 91 26.76 13.88 -1.45
CA TYR A 91 27.71 12.96 -0.81
C TYR A 91 27.44 11.50 -1.21
N LEU A 92 26.17 11.11 -1.32
CA LEU A 92 25.80 9.77 -1.73
C LEU A 92 26.19 9.49 -3.19
N LEU A 93 26.04 10.50 -4.07
CA LEU A 93 26.42 10.40 -5.49
C LEU A 93 27.93 10.48 -5.72
N ALA A 94 28.71 11.03 -4.76
CA ALA A 94 30.16 11.03 -4.83
C ALA A 94 30.81 9.69 -4.42
N GLN A 95 30.01 8.75 -3.87
CA GLN A 95 30.52 7.42 -3.55
C GLN A 95 30.64 6.54 -4.81
N PRO A 96 31.51 5.51 -4.79
CA PRO A 96 31.69 4.60 -5.91
C PRO A 96 30.50 3.63 -6.06
N ALA A 97 29.27 4.15 -6.13
CA ALA A 97 28.03 3.42 -6.30
C ALA A 97 27.26 3.98 -7.50
N GLY A 98 26.80 3.08 -8.36
CA GLY A 98 25.98 3.47 -9.52
C GLY A 98 24.63 4.04 -9.09
N ARG A 99 24.06 4.97 -9.90
CA ARG A 99 22.73 5.53 -9.64
C ARG A 99 21.64 4.47 -9.49
N ALA A 100 21.72 3.40 -10.27
CA ALA A 100 20.81 2.27 -10.16
C ALA A 100 20.95 1.54 -8.82
N GLU A 101 22.17 1.38 -8.30
CA GLU A 101 22.43 0.74 -7.02
C GLU A 101 21.87 1.56 -5.87
N ILE A 102 22.01 2.89 -5.95
CA ILE A 102 21.48 3.81 -4.96
C ILE A 102 19.94 3.73 -4.96
N PHE A 103 19.31 3.85 -6.14
CA PHE A 103 17.86 3.84 -6.25
C PHE A 103 17.25 2.50 -5.79
N LEU A 104 17.81 1.38 -6.25
CA LEU A 104 17.36 0.04 -5.87
C LEU A 104 17.59 -0.23 -4.38
N GLY A 105 18.74 0.17 -3.83
CA GLY A 105 19.02 0.06 -2.40
C GLY A 105 17.98 0.81 -1.56
N LYS A 106 17.64 2.04 -1.95
CA LYS A 106 16.58 2.81 -1.31
C LYS A 106 15.21 2.13 -1.42
N PHE A 107 14.82 1.74 -2.64
CA PHE A 107 13.53 1.08 -2.86
C PHE A 107 13.40 -0.19 -2.00
N ILE A 108 14.39 -1.07 -2.05
CA ILE A 108 14.39 -2.34 -1.30
C ILE A 108 14.40 -2.09 0.21
N GLY A 109 15.23 -1.17 0.71
CA GLY A 109 15.31 -0.86 2.13
C GLY A 109 14.00 -0.31 2.68
N LEU A 110 13.34 0.59 1.94
CA LEU A 110 12.03 1.14 2.31
C LEU A 110 10.92 0.09 2.17
N ALA A 111 10.97 -0.76 1.14
CA ALA A 111 10.03 -1.88 0.97
C ALA A 111 10.10 -2.87 2.15
N LEU A 112 11.31 -3.19 2.61
CA LEU A 112 11.52 -4.05 3.77
C LEU A 112 11.04 -3.38 5.08
N SER A 113 11.21 -2.07 5.23
CA SER A 113 10.68 -1.36 6.40
C SER A 113 9.16 -1.41 6.47
N LEU A 114 8.49 -1.21 5.33
CA LEU A 114 7.03 -1.33 5.22
C LEU A 114 6.55 -2.77 5.49
N LEU A 115 7.27 -3.76 4.95
CA LEU A 115 7.00 -5.16 5.25
C LEU A 115 7.10 -5.46 6.75
N ALA A 116 8.16 -4.97 7.42
CA ALA A 116 8.34 -5.16 8.86
C ALA A 116 7.20 -4.51 9.68
N ALA A 117 6.77 -3.30 9.32
CA ALA A 117 5.65 -2.62 9.97
C ALA A 117 4.32 -3.38 9.80
N LEU A 118 4.04 -3.84 8.59
CA LEU A 118 2.83 -4.63 8.29
C LEU A 118 2.89 -6.01 8.97
N ALA A 119 4.06 -6.67 8.95
CA ALA A 119 4.25 -7.96 9.63
C ALA A 119 4.04 -7.85 11.14
N LEU A 120 4.44 -6.74 11.77
CA LEU A 120 4.12 -6.48 13.18
C LEU A 120 2.61 -6.32 13.39
N GLY A 121 1.94 -5.48 12.59
CA GLY A 121 0.51 -5.23 12.76
C GLY A 121 -0.35 -6.46 12.49
N PHE A 122 -0.18 -7.08 11.32
CA PHE A 122 -0.90 -8.31 10.98
C PHE A 122 -0.47 -9.50 11.85
N GLY A 123 0.83 -9.64 12.16
CA GLY A 123 1.35 -10.72 12.96
C GLY A 123 0.77 -10.72 14.38
N ILE A 124 0.83 -9.59 15.10
CA ILE A 124 0.30 -9.49 16.45
C ILE A 124 -1.24 -9.64 16.44
N SER A 125 -1.93 -9.00 15.50
CA SER A 125 -3.38 -9.14 15.32
C SER A 125 -3.78 -10.59 15.03
N GLY A 126 -3.06 -11.27 14.14
CA GLY A 126 -3.28 -12.67 13.81
C GLY A 126 -3.02 -13.62 14.99
N LEU A 127 -1.99 -13.35 15.81
CA LEU A 127 -1.72 -14.12 17.03
C LEU A 127 -2.84 -13.95 18.07
N VAL A 128 -3.36 -12.73 18.26
CA VAL A 128 -4.50 -12.48 19.14
C VAL A 128 -5.74 -13.24 18.67
N MET A 129 -6.00 -13.24 17.36
CA MET A 129 -7.12 -14.00 16.78
C MET A 129 -6.91 -15.52 16.93
N ALA A 130 -5.70 -16.03 16.73
CA ALA A 130 -5.38 -17.45 16.84
C ALA A 130 -5.46 -17.97 18.29
N ALA A 131 -5.15 -17.10 19.27
CA ALA A 131 -5.24 -17.43 20.69
C ALA A 131 -6.69 -17.46 21.24
N SER A 132 -7.65 -16.93 20.47
CA SER A 132 -9.07 -17.00 20.83
C SER A 132 -9.68 -18.35 20.42
N GLU A 133 -10.71 -18.80 21.15
CA GLU A 133 -11.37 -20.11 20.95
C GLU A 133 -12.06 -20.30 19.59
N GLY A 134 -11.67 -19.61 18.56
CA GLY A 134 -12.23 -19.75 17.21
C GLY A 134 -11.20 -19.60 16.11
N GLY A 135 -10.01 -19.08 16.41
CA GLY A 135 -8.99 -18.81 15.40
C GLY A 135 -9.48 -17.89 14.27
N PRO A 136 -8.64 -17.53 13.31
CA PRO A 136 -9.11 -16.94 12.07
C PRO A 136 -9.88 -18.02 11.27
N ALA A 137 -11.11 -17.73 10.88
CA ALA A 137 -11.96 -18.67 10.14
C ALA A 137 -11.32 -19.13 8.80
N ASP A 138 -10.47 -18.28 8.21
CA ASP A 138 -9.66 -18.59 7.03
C ASP A 138 -8.27 -17.95 7.16
N PRO A 139 -7.26 -18.69 7.65
CA PRO A 139 -5.88 -18.19 7.76
C PRO A 139 -5.25 -17.83 6.40
N ALA A 140 -5.66 -18.50 5.32
CA ALA A 140 -5.13 -18.24 3.99
C ALA A 140 -5.61 -16.88 3.48
N ALA A 141 -6.89 -16.57 3.61
CA ALA A 141 -7.45 -15.26 3.26
C ALA A 141 -6.82 -14.12 4.10
N TYR A 142 -6.52 -14.38 5.38
CA TYR A 142 -5.84 -13.40 6.22
C TYR A 142 -4.40 -13.08 5.74
N LEU A 143 -3.63 -14.13 5.42
CA LEU A 143 -2.28 -13.96 4.87
C LEU A 143 -2.28 -13.30 3.50
N GLN A 144 -3.28 -13.61 2.68
CA GLN A 144 -3.45 -12.99 1.37
C GLN A 144 -3.80 -11.50 1.49
N LEU A 145 -4.64 -11.12 2.47
CA LEU A 145 -4.90 -9.72 2.79
C LEU A 145 -3.61 -8.98 3.20
N ALA A 146 -2.77 -9.60 4.03
CA ALA A 146 -1.48 -9.02 4.44
C ALA A 146 -0.53 -8.86 3.23
N TRP A 147 -0.49 -9.82 2.34
CA TRP A 147 0.27 -9.77 1.09
C TRP A 147 -0.22 -8.63 0.16
N LEU A 148 -1.53 -8.53 -0.05
CA LEU A 148 -2.14 -7.45 -0.84
C LEU A 148 -1.87 -6.07 -0.22
N ALA A 149 -1.93 -5.97 1.11
CA ALA A 149 -1.59 -4.74 1.84
C ALA A 149 -0.12 -4.34 1.61
N TRP A 150 0.79 -5.31 1.58
CA TRP A 150 2.19 -5.04 1.24
C TRP A 150 2.35 -4.58 -0.21
N LEU A 151 1.69 -5.21 -1.19
CA LEU A 151 1.70 -4.76 -2.59
C LEU A 151 1.14 -3.33 -2.73
N LEU A 152 0.06 -3.01 -2.01
CA LEU A 152 -0.46 -1.64 -1.96
C LEU A 152 0.56 -0.66 -1.37
N SER A 153 1.26 -1.06 -0.30
CA SER A 153 2.31 -0.22 0.30
C SER A 153 3.46 0.06 -0.67
N LEU A 154 3.88 -0.95 -1.46
CA LEU A 154 4.90 -0.81 -2.50
C LEU A 154 4.43 0.12 -3.64
N THR A 155 3.17 0.02 -4.04
CA THR A 155 2.57 0.93 -5.03
C THR A 155 2.66 2.37 -4.56
N MET A 156 2.26 2.63 -3.32
CA MET A 156 2.30 3.97 -2.74
C MET A 156 3.72 4.46 -2.48
N LEU A 157 4.65 3.55 -2.12
CA LEU A 157 6.08 3.84 -2.05
C LEU A 157 6.61 4.31 -3.41
N SER A 158 6.26 3.62 -4.49
CA SER A 158 6.70 3.96 -5.85
C SER A 158 6.19 5.34 -6.30
N VAL A 159 4.91 5.63 -6.03
CA VAL A 159 4.32 6.95 -6.27
C VAL A 159 5.01 8.02 -5.41
N GLY A 160 5.27 7.73 -4.13
CA GLY A 160 6.00 8.62 -3.23
C GLY A 160 7.41 8.91 -3.72
N LEU A 161 8.15 7.89 -4.18
CA LEU A 161 9.49 8.05 -4.76
C LEU A 161 9.47 8.89 -6.04
N LEU A 162 8.44 8.73 -6.89
CA LEU A 162 8.26 9.55 -8.08
C LEU A 162 8.07 11.02 -7.70
N ILE A 163 7.18 11.31 -6.75
CA ILE A 163 6.95 12.66 -6.23
C ILE A 163 8.26 13.22 -5.63
N SER A 164 8.99 12.40 -4.88
CA SER A 164 10.27 12.74 -4.28
C SER A 164 11.33 13.10 -5.32
N ALA A 165 11.41 12.31 -6.41
CA ALA A 165 12.33 12.57 -7.50
C ALA A 165 12.01 13.87 -8.28
N LEU A 166 10.78 14.35 -8.22
CA LEU A 166 10.34 15.61 -8.86
C LEU A 166 10.46 16.83 -7.92
N SER A 167 10.54 16.59 -6.62
CA SER A 167 10.53 17.63 -5.58
C SER A 167 11.95 17.96 -5.10
N ARG A 168 12.14 19.21 -4.64
CA ARG A 168 13.40 19.68 -4.02
C ARG A 168 13.31 19.76 -2.49
N ARG A 169 12.11 19.74 -1.92
CA ARG A 169 11.85 19.84 -0.47
C ARG A 169 10.97 18.70 -0.01
N ALA A 170 11.34 18.10 1.11
CA ALA A 170 10.59 16.98 1.69
C ALA A 170 9.15 17.37 2.06
N SER A 171 8.94 18.57 2.61
CA SER A 171 7.63 19.07 2.97
C SER A 171 6.68 19.21 1.76
N VAL A 172 7.19 19.69 0.63
CA VAL A 172 6.43 19.78 -0.63
C VAL A 172 6.10 18.38 -1.15
N ALA A 173 7.08 17.46 -1.14
CA ALA A 173 6.87 16.10 -1.60
C ALA A 173 5.80 15.38 -0.78
N VAL A 174 5.82 15.51 0.55
CA VAL A 174 4.80 14.94 1.44
C VAL A 174 3.44 15.58 1.19
N GLY A 175 3.36 16.90 1.06
CA GLY A 175 2.10 17.61 0.77
C GLY A 175 1.45 17.15 -0.54
N VAL A 176 2.26 17.01 -1.61
CA VAL A 176 1.80 16.47 -2.90
C VAL A 176 1.37 15.01 -2.75
N GLY A 177 2.12 14.19 -2.01
CA GLY A 177 1.74 12.80 -1.72
C GLY A 177 0.39 12.68 -1.01
N LEU A 178 0.17 13.49 0.04
CA LEU A 178 -1.13 13.55 0.74
C LEU A 178 -2.26 13.99 -0.18
N PHE A 179 -2.01 14.95 -1.07
CA PHE A 179 -3.00 15.36 -2.07
C PHE A 179 -3.35 14.19 -3.02
N PHE A 180 -2.36 13.46 -3.53
CA PHE A 180 -2.60 12.29 -4.36
C PHE A 180 -3.39 11.20 -3.62
N TRP A 181 -3.07 10.95 -2.35
CA TRP A 181 -3.83 10.02 -1.52
C TRP A 181 -5.31 10.44 -1.41
N LEU A 182 -5.58 11.71 -1.13
CA LEU A 182 -6.95 12.24 -1.10
C LEU A 182 -7.66 12.05 -2.43
N VAL A 183 -6.99 12.37 -3.53
CA VAL A 183 -7.55 12.18 -4.89
C VAL A 183 -7.92 10.71 -5.12
N PHE A 184 -7.04 9.77 -4.80
CA PHE A 184 -7.32 8.34 -4.97
C PHE A 184 -8.48 7.86 -4.08
N VAL A 185 -8.56 8.31 -2.83
CA VAL A 185 -9.66 7.97 -1.91
C VAL A 185 -10.98 8.55 -2.42
N PHE A 186 -11.02 9.86 -2.69
CA PHE A 186 -12.26 10.52 -3.10
C PHE A 186 -12.74 10.11 -4.48
N LEU A 187 -11.85 10.01 -5.48
CA LEU A 187 -12.23 9.52 -6.81
C LEU A 187 -12.61 8.04 -6.78
N GLY A 188 -12.03 7.25 -5.87
CA GLY A 188 -12.39 5.87 -5.72
C GLY A 188 -13.81 5.67 -5.20
N ASP A 189 -14.12 6.20 -4.04
CA ASP A 189 -15.39 5.93 -3.38
C ASP A 189 -16.52 6.86 -3.87
N LEU A 190 -16.31 8.17 -3.86
CA LEU A 190 -17.34 9.13 -4.31
C LEU A 190 -17.49 9.17 -5.82
N GLY A 191 -16.37 9.00 -6.57
CA GLY A 191 -16.41 8.95 -8.02
C GLY A 191 -17.22 7.78 -8.54
N MET A 192 -17.04 6.59 -7.97
CA MET A 192 -17.82 5.41 -8.35
C MET A 192 -19.29 5.54 -7.96
N MET A 193 -19.61 6.04 -6.76
CA MET A 193 -21.00 6.27 -6.35
C MET A 193 -21.68 7.34 -7.21
N GLY A 194 -21.00 8.44 -7.48
CA GLY A 194 -21.54 9.54 -8.30
C GLY A 194 -21.80 9.15 -9.75
N THR A 195 -20.89 8.38 -10.36
CA THR A 195 -21.05 7.92 -11.75
C THR A 195 -22.20 6.93 -11.91
N VAL A 196 -22.40 6.04 -10.95
CA VAL A 196 -23.54 5.10 -10.96
C VAL A 196 -24.89 5.85 -10.84
N MET A 197 -24.95 6.88 -10.00
CA MET A 197 -26.21 7.61 -9.75
C MET A 197 -26.57 8.62 -10.84
N VAL A 198 -25.58 9.28 -11.43
CA VAL A 198 -25.81 10.44 -12.32
C VAL A 198 -25.58 10.13 -13.79
N MET A 199 -24.57 9.33 -14.14
CA MET A 199 -24.08 9.22 -15.51
C MET A 199 -24.49 7.94 -16.26
N ARG A 200 -25.17 6.98 -15.62
CA ARG A 200 -25.50 5.65 -16.23
C ARG A 200 -24.32 5.03 -16.98
N VAL A 201 -23.11 5.16 -16.41
CA VAL A 201 -21.90 4.58 -17.01
C VAL A 201 -22.03 3.06 -17.02
N PRO A 202 -21.73 2.38 -18.14
CA PRO A 202 -21.80 0.93 -18.22
C PRO A 202 -20.78 0.28 -17.27
N ALA A 203 -21.10 -0.92 -16.77
CA ALA A 203 -20.33 -1.60 -15.71
C ALA A 203 -18.89 -1.94 -16.12
N ASP A 204 -18.64 -2.17 -17.42
CA ASP A 204 -17.31 -2.39 -17.99
C ASP A 204 -16.42 -1.14 -17.87
N ALA A 205 -16.96 0.04 -18.21
CA ALA A 205 -16.21 1.29 -18.06
C ALA A 205 -15.89 1.60 -16.59
N LEU A 206 -16.84 1.35 -15.67
CA LEU A 206 -16.60 1.47 -14.22
C LEU A 206 -15.47 0.54 -13.75
N PHE A 207 -15.41 -0.67 -14.27
CA PHE A 207 -14.35 -1.62 -13.96
C PHE A 207 -12.97 -1.08 -14.39
N TRP A 208 -12.83 -0.58 -15.62
CA TRP A 208 -11.57 -0.02 -16.11
C TRP A 208 -11.15 1.25 -15.34
N ILE A 209 -12.10 2.08 -14.96
CA ILE A 209 -11.85 3.26 -14.10
C ILE A 209 -11.36 2.80 -12.73
N ALA A 210 -11.95 1.74 -12.15
CA ALA A 210 -11.52 1.18 -10.88
C ALA A 210 -10.08 0.64 -10.95
N LEU A 211 -9.67 -0.01 -12.05
CA LEU A 211 -8.30 -0.48 -12.26
C LEU A 211 -7.27 0.67 -12.36
N ALA A 212 -7.70 1.85 -12.76
CA ALA A 212 -6.85 3.05 -12.78
C ALA A 212 -6.60 3.64 -11.38
N ASN A 213 -7.24 3.11 -10.33
CA ASN A 213 -7.03 3.52 -8.95
C ASN A 213 -6.51 2.34 -8.10
N PRO A 214 -5.24 2.37 -7.64
CA PRO A 214 -4.64 1.24 -6.92
C PRO A 214 -5.34 0.91 -5.59
N LEU A 215 -6.01 1.88 -4.95
CA LEU A 215 -6.80 1.64 -3.74
C LEU A 215 -8.05 0.81 -4.06
N GLN A 216 -8.70 1.10 -5.18
CA GLN A 216 -9.86 0.32 -5.64
C GLN A 216 -9.46 -1.09 -6.08
N VAL A 217 -8.31 -1.24 -6.76
CA VAL A 217 -7.76 -2.55 -7.12
C VAL A 217 -7.52 -3.40 -5.87
N PHE A 218 -6.88 -2.83 -4.84
CA PHE A 218 -6.68 -3.51 -3.56
C PHE A 218 -8.02 -3.88 -2.90
N LYS A 219 -8.98 -2.94 -2.86
CA LYS A 219 -10.30 -3.15 -2.25
C LYS A 219 -11.04 -4.31 -2.93
N MET A 220 -11.05 -4.32 -4.27
CA MET A 220 -11.68 -5.39 -5.05
C MET A 220 -10.99 -6.74 -4.84
N ALA A 221 -9.65 -6.78 -4.84
CA ALA A 221 -8.87 -7.98 -4.58
C ALA A 221 -9.16 -8.54 -3.17
N ALA A 222 -9.11 -7.70 -2.15
CA ALA A 222 -9.31 -8.09 -0.77
C ALA A 222 -10.74 -8.62 -0.49
N ILE A 223 -11.76 -8.03 -1.13
CA ILE A 223 -13.15 -8.47 -0.99
C ILE A 223 -13.36 -9.81 -1.72
N LEU A 224 -12.74 -10.00 -2.89
CA LEU A 224 -12.81 -11.26 -3.64
C LEU A 224 -12.27 -12.44 -2.82
N ASP A 225 -11.13 -12.25 -2.15
CA ASP A 225 -10.45 -13.29 -1.38
C ASP A 225 -11.22 -13.73 -0.12
N ILE A 226 -11.93 -12.79 0.51
CA ILE A 226 -12.69 -13.07 1.73
C ILE A 226 -13.99 -13.84 1.43
N ARG A 227 -14.30 -14.13 0.15
CA ARG A 227 -15.57 -14.70 -0.28
C ARG A 227 -16.79 -13.96 0.31
N ALA A 228 -16.60 -12.70 0.69
CA ALA A 228 -17.70 -11.84 1.05
C ALA A 228 -18.63 -11.71 -0.17
N THR A 229 -19.92 -11.61 0.09
CA THR A 229 -20.90 -11.44 -0.98
C THR A 229 -20.53 -10.25 -1.85
N LEU A 230 -20.29 -10.51 -3.12
CA LEU A 230 -19.73 -9.58 -4.11
C LEU A 230 -20.67 -8.41 -4.43
N ASP A 231 -21.89 -8.47 -3.90
CA ASP A 231 -22.85 -7.36 -3.93
C ASP A 231 -22.30 -6.08 -3.30
N VAL A 232 -21.33 -6.20 -2.39
CA VAL A 232 -20.64 -5.07 -1.75
C VAL A 232 -19.76 -4.28 -2.74
N LEU A 233 -19.31 -4.92 -3.83
CA LEU A 233 -18.46 -4.29 -4.86
C LEU A 233 -19.27 -3.47 -5.89
N GLY A 234 -20.60 -3.51 -5.81
CA GLY A 234 -21.46 -2.83 -6.78
C GLY A 234 -21.34 -3.35 -8.22
N PRO A 235 -21.84 -2.60 -9.22
CA PRO A 235 -21.92 -3.05 -10.62
C PRO A 235 -20.56 -3.42 -11.23
N ALA A 236 -19.47 -2.75 -10.87
CA ALA A 236 -18.13 -3.03 -11.38
C ALA A 236 -17.61 -4.39 -10.89
N GLY A 237 -17.87 -4.75 -9.63
CA GLY A 237 -17.45 -6.04 -9.07
C GLY A 237 -18.24 -7.20 -9.67
N ILE A 238 -19.54 -7.04 -9.82
CA ILE A 238 -20.41 -8.06 -10.45
C ILE A 238 -19.96 -8.30 -11.90
N TYR A 239 -19.69 -7.25 -12.66
CA TYR A 239 -19.17 -7.36 -14.03
C TYR A 239 -17.83 -8.10 -14.06
N ALA A 240 -16.90 -7.73 -13.17
CA ALA A 240 -15.58 -8.35 -13.09
C ALA A 240 -15.68 -9.87 -12.98
N ILE A 241 -16.54 -10.35 -12.07
CA ILE A 241 -16.70 -11.79 -11.82
C ILE A 241 -17.38 -12.50 -12.98
N GLN A 242 -18.45 -11.94 -13.52
CA GLN A 242 -19.15 -12.53 -14.65
C GLN A 242 -18.27 -12.64 -15.90
N ARG A 243 -17.35 -11.69 -16.09
CA ARG A 243 -16.53 -11.62 -17.31
C ARG A 243 -15.18 -12.30 -17.18
N HIS A 244 -14.53 -12.21 -16.00
CA HIS A 244 -13.14 -12.62 -15.81
C HIS A 244 -12.97 -13.72 -14.75
N GLY A 245 -14.01 -14.05 -13.95
CA GLY A 245 -14.09 -15.18 -13.05
C GLY A 245 -12.77 -15.59 -12.40
N ASP A 246 -12.23 -16.73 -12.81
CA ASP A 246 -11.03 -17.36 -12.24
C ASP A 246 -9.74 -16.54 -12.42
N TRP A 247 -9.71 -15.62 -13.40
CA TRP A 247 -8.53 -14.81 -13.68
C TRP A 247 -8.37 -13.59 -12.76
N LEU A 248 -9.40 -13.22 -12.02
CA LEU A 248 -9.38 -12.02 -11.15
C LEU A 248 -8.32 -12.14 -10.04
N GLY A 249 -8.14 -13.34 -9.49
CA GLY A 249 -7.13 -13.59 -8.45
C GLY A 249 -5.70 -13.31 -8.91
N LEU A 250 -5.42 -13.41 -10.22
CA LEU A 250 -4.12 -13.06 -10.80
C LEU A 250 -4.09 -11.63 -11.33
N LEU A 251 -5.21 -11.14 -11.88
CA LEU A 251 -5.30 -9.83 -12.52
C LEU A 251 -5.06 -8.69 -11.53
N PHE A 252 -5.67 -8.71 -10.35
CA PHE A 252 -5.51 -7.63 -9.39
C PHE A 252 -4.08 -7.50 -8.84
N PRO A 253 -3.39 -8.57 -8.40
CA PRO A 253 -1.98 -8.47 -8.05
C PRO A 253 -1.10 -8.03 -9.22
N ALA A 254 -1.39 -8.46 -10.45
CA ALA A 254 -0.67 -8.03 -11.64
C ALA A 254 -0.84 -6.53 -11.91
N VAL A 255 -2.05 -5.99 -11.78
CA VAL A 255 -2.30 -4.54 -11.91
C VAL A 255 -1.57 -3.77 -10.81
N LEU A 256 -1.59 -4.24 -9.56
CA LEU A 256 -0.80 -3.62 -8.48
C LEU A 256 0.70 -3.68 -8.78
N ALA A 257 1.21 -4.78 -9.33
CA ALA A 257 2.61 -4.87 -9.76
C ALA A 257 2.96 -3.85 -10.86
N VAL A 258 2.07 -3.62 -11.83
CA VAL A 258 2.22 -2.55 -12.82
C VAL A 258 2.24 -1.18 -12.15
N TRP A 259 1.39 -0.94 -11.16
CA TRP A 259 1.39 0.28 -10.35
C TRP A 259 2.65 0.44 -9.49
N VAL A 260 3.31 -0.64 -9.08
CA VAL A 260 4.63 -0.59 -8.42
C VAL A 260 5.71 -0.22 -9.43
N LEU A 261 5.75 -0.91 -10.57
CA LEU A 261 6.84 -0.78 -11.52
C LEU A 261 6.80 0.54 -12.31
N SER A 262 5.62 0.98 -12.76
CA SER A 262 5.51 2.16 -13.64
C SER A 262 5.99 3.45 -12.97
N PRO A 263 5.55 3.84 -11.75
CA PRO A 263 6.06 5.04 -11.10
C PRO A 263 7.52 4.88 -10.65
N ALA A 264 7.95 3.66 -10.25
CA ALA A 264 9.33 3.41 -9.85
C ALA A 264 10.30 3.59 -11.04
N LEU A 265 9.95 3.08 -12.23
CA LEU A 265 10.77 3.26 -13.44
C LEU A 265 10.85 4.73 -13.86
N VAL A 266 9.73 5.46 -13.81
CA VAL A 266 9.72 6.90 -14.10
C VAL A 266 10.54 7.67 -13.05
N ALA A 267 10.43 7.32 -11.77
CA ALA A 267 11.22 7.91 -10.69
C ALA A 267 12.71 7.67 -10.91
N TYR A 268 13.09 6.43 -11.25
CA TYR A 268 14.48 6.09 -11.59
C TYR A 268 14.98 6.89 -12.80
N GLY A 269 14.20 6.95 -13.88
CA GLY A 269 14.56 7.71 -15.07
C GLY A 269 14.79 9.20 -14.76
N ARG A 270 13.95 9.81 -13.93
CA ARG A 270 14.13 11.19 -13.47
C ARG A 270 15.35 11.36 -12.56
N PHE A 271 15.57 10.44 -11.64
CA PHE A 271 16.76 10.42 -10.80
C PHE A 271 18.05 10.24 -11.60
N ALA A 272 18.05 9.34 -12.60
CA ALA A 272 19.19 9.08 -13.46
C ALA A 272 19.49 10.24 -14.44
N ALA A 273 18.45 10.93 -14.92
CA ALA A 273 18.60 12.03 -15.88
C ALA A 273 19.06 13.35 -15.23
N ARG A 274 18.84 13.57 -13.93
CA ARG A 274 19.33 14.74 -13.20
C ARG A 274 20.85 14.63 -13.02
N GLY A 275 21.59 15.17 -14.00
CA GLY A 275 23.07 15.19 -14.00
C GLY A 275 23.68 16.18 -13.02
N ASP A 276 22.94 17.20 -12.60
CA ASP A 276 23.42 18.34 -11.80
C ASP A 276 22.59 18.45 -10.50
N PHE A 277 23.23 18.10 -9.42
CA PHE A 277 22.79 18.43 -8.05
C PHE A 277 23.77 19.41 -7.43
#